data_f6053b493f623b72da8d0230bd4eb2e0
#
_entry.id   f6053b493f623b72da8d0230bd4eb2e0
#
_cell.length_a   1.000
_cell.length_b   1.000
_cell.length_c   1.000
_cell.angle_alpha   90.00
_cell.angle_beta   90.00
_cell.angle_gamma   90.00
#
_symmetry.space_group_name_H-M   'P 1'
#
loop_
_entity.id
_entity.type
_entity.pdbx_description
1 polymer ?
#
loop_
_entity_poly.entity_id
_entity_poly.type
_entity_poly.pdbx_seq_one_letter_code
_entity_poly.pdbx_strand_id
1 'polypeptide(L)'
;MVSDFFYPNMGGVESHIYQLSQCLIERGHKVIVATHRYEDRQGVRYLTNGLKVYYLPFYPIYNQCILPSLFTSFPLLRDIFIREKITIVHGHSAFSTLAHEAMFHAKTMGLRVVFTDHSLFGFADGSSILTNKVLTVSLADCNHSICVSHTSKENTVLRSSVKPEMVSVIPNAVDCTKFIPDPSKQDTSKITIVVICRLVYRKGMDLLAGIIPDICKRYPNIQFIIGGEGPKRIVLEEVCETHHLQERVSMLGSLKHTEIRDVLVKGDILLNTSLTEAFCIAMVEAASCGLQVVSTKVGGVPEVLPDDLIILAEPNVPALLQGLDKAISLHAKGEVCDPFERHQRIKEMYNWRSVAQRTEKVYKNVMLMPSRDIAERLKKYYNTGKLVGKLLVIVTIIDIIFLSYLRWFYPDENIQLVPDHKDQKQLT
;
A
#
# COMPACT_ATOMS: atom_id res chain seq x y z
N MET A 1 6.39 -10.91 -6.76
CA MET A 1 5.95 -9.57 -6.37
C MET A 1 6.95 -8.55 -6.90
N VAL A 2 6.51 -7.46 -7.50
CA VAL A 2 7.40 -6.42 -8.04
C VAL A 2 6.89 -5.05 -7.60
N SER A 3 7.79 -4.23 -7.02
CA SER A 3 7.50 -2.85 -6.63
C SER A 3 8.79 -2.07 -6.42
N ASP A 4 8.76 -0.75 -6.68
CA ASP A 4 9.80 0.15 -6.20
C ASP A 4 9.76 0.27 -4.66
N PHE A 5 8.59 0.03 -4.05
CA PHE A 5 8.36 0.19 -2.63
C PHE A 5 8.51 -1.14 -1.90
N PHE A 6 9.65 -1.30 -1.22
CA PHE A 6 9.91 -2.46 -0.37
C PHE A 6 10.92 -2.13 0.74
N TYR A 7 11.18 -3.06 1.64
CA TYR A 7 12.16 -2.90 2.71
C TYR A 7 13.58 -2.63 2.15
N PRO A 8 14.39 -1.75 2.78
CA PRO A 8 14.27 -1.21 4.15
C PRO A 8 13.31 -0.02 4.30
N ASN A 9 12.78 0.52 3.20
CA ASN A 9 11.78 1.57 3.29
C ASN A 9 10.51 1.06 4.01
N MET A 10 9.84 1.94 4.76
CA MET A 10 8.70 1.56 5.60
C MET A 10 7.45 2.31 5.16
N GLY A 11 6.41 1.56 4.86
CA GLY A 11 5.13 2.12 4.44
C GLY A 11 4.05 1.05 4.30
N GLY A 12 2.83 1.45 3.95
CA GLY A 12 1.70 0.53 3.82
C GLY A 12 1.86 -0.46 2.67
N VAL A 13 2.48 -0.06 1.55
CA VAL A 13 2.72 -0.92 0.39
C VAL A 13 3.79 -1.98 0.72
N GLU A 14 4.88 -1.55 1.32
CA GLU A 14 6.00 -2.40 1.77
C GLU A 14 5.52 -3.47 2.74
N SER A 15 4.77 -3.05 3.77
CA SER A 15 4.15 -3.95 4.74
C SER A 15 3.19 -4.93 4.08
N HIS A 16 2.35 -4.46 3.14
CA HIS A 16 1.41 -5.30 2.42
C HIS A 16 2.13 -6.39 1.60
N ILE A 17 3.14 -6.02 0.82
CA ILE A 17 3.92 -6.97 0.01
C ILE A 17 4.58 -8.02 0.91
N TYR A 18 5.19 -7.59 2.01
CA TYR A 18 5.85 -8.49 2.94
C TYR A 18 4.87 -9.47 3.58
N GLN A 19 3.79 -8.99 4.20
CA GLN A 19 2.82 -9.83 4.91
C GLN A 19 2.10 -10.79 3.96
N LEU A 20 1.67 -10.31 2.80
CA LEU A 20 1.07 -11.16 1.77
C LEU A 20 2.05 -12.24 1.32
N SER A 21 3.32 -11.90 1.10
CA SER A 21 4.36 -12.85 0.71
C SER A 21 4.56 -13.93 1.77
N GLN A 22 4.62 -13.57 3.05
CA GLN A 22 4.74 -14.52 4.16
C GLN A 22 3.58 -15.51 4.18
N CYS A 23 2.34 -15.02 4.10
CA CYS A 23 1.16 -15.88 4.10
C CYS A 23 1.07 -16.78 2.86
N LEU A 24 1.50 -16.31 1.69
CA LEU A 24 1.55 -17.15 0.48
C LEU A 24 2.63 -18.24 0.58
N ILE A 25 3.79 -17.94 1.18
CA ILE A 25 4.83 -18.95 1.45
C ILE A 25 4.32 -20.01 2.42
N GLU A 26 3.64 -19.63 3.51
CA GLU A 26 3.00 -20.56 4.45
C GLU A 26 1.97 -21.47 3.75
N ARG A 27 1.32 -21.00 2.70
CA ARG A 27 0.38 -21.74 1.88
C ARG A 27 1.04 -22.61 0.79
N GLY A 28 2.36 -22.64 0.75
CA GLY A 28 3.16 -23.50 -0.15
C GLY A 28 3.49 -22.87 -1.50
N HIS A 29 3.26 -21.58 -1.69
CA HIS A 29 3.71 -20.88 -2.89
C HIS A 29 5.18 -20.49 -2.80
N LYS A 30 5.91 -20.61 -3.90
CA LYS A 30 7.22 -19.97 -4.06
C LYS A 30 6.97 -18.49 -4.36
N VAL A 31 7.44 -17.61 -3.48
CA VAL A 31 7.32 -16.17 -3.63
C VAL A 31 8.68 -15.52 -3.63
N ILE A 32 8.92 -14.64 -4.59
CA ILE A 32 10.08 -13.74 -4.61
C ILE A 32 9.60 -12.29 -4.70
N VAL A 33 10.44 -11.37 -4.26
CA VAL A 33 10.24 -9.93 -4.45
C VAL A 33 11.36 -9.40 -5.34
N ALA A 34 11.03 -8.56 -6.32
CA ALA A 34 11.97 -7.76 -7.07
C ALA A 34 11.71 -6.27 -6.80
N THR A 35 12.76 -5.56 -6.42
CA THR A 35 12.74 -4.13 -6.11
C THR A 35 14.03 -3.46 -6.56
N HIS A 36 14.13 -2.13 -6.54
CA HIS A 36 15.38 -1.44 -6.80
C HIS A 36 16.36 -1.55 -5.63
N ARG A 37 17.59 -1.16 -5.82
CA ARG A 37 18.58 -1.07 -4.74
C ARG A 37 18.22 0.01 -3.73
N TYR A 38 18.58 -0.24 -2.47
CA TYR A 38 18.48 0.73 -1.38
C TYR A 38 19.85 0.92 -0.74
N GLU A 39 20.45 2.09 -0.87
CA GLU A 39 21.79 2.37 -0.36
C GLU A 39 22.77 1.27 -0.77
N ASP A 40 23.35 0.54 0.21
CA ASP A 40 24.28 -0.59 -0.03
C ASP A 40 23.57 -1.94 -0.27
N ARG A 41 22.22 -1.97 -0.18
CA ARG A 41 21.48 -3.21 -0.45
C ARG A 41 21.29 -3.42 -1.94
N GLN A 42 22.07 -4.34 -2.47
CA GLN A 42 21.96 -4.81 -3.86
C GLN A 42 22.17 -6.32 -3.93
N GLY A 43 21.74 -6.90 -5.07
CA GLY A 43 21.81 -8.36 -5.28
C GLY A 43 20.71 -9.09 -4.52
N VAL A 44 20.97 -10.33 -4.14
CA VAL A 44 19.97 -11.22 -3.52
C VAL A 44 20.10 -11.18 -2.01
N ARG A 45 18.95 -11.07 -1.33
CA ARG A 45 18.83 -11.20 0.14
C ARG A 45 17.67 -12.13 0.48
N TYR A 46 17.73 -12.73 1.66
CA TYR A 46 16.68 -13.56 2.22
C TYR A 46 16.13 -12.91 3.48
N LEU A 47 14.81 -12.82 3.54
CA LEU A 47 14.06 -12.37 4.72
C LEU A 47 13.41 -13.55 5.41
N THR A 48 12.61 -13.29 6.45
CA THR A 48 11.89 -14.29 7.23
C THR A 48 11.18 -15.32 6.34
N ASN A 49 11.16 -16.60 6.79
CA ASN A 49 10.59 -17.74 6.07
C ASN A 49 11.17 -17.95 4.65
N GLY A 50 12.42 -17.53 4.44
CA GLY A 50 13.11 -17.71 3.16
C GLY A 50 12.58 -16.84 2.02
N LEU A 51 11.84 -15.77 2.30
CA LEU A 51 11.41 -14.82 1.28
C LEU A 51 12.63 -14.22 0.59
N LYS A 52 12.80 -14.56 -0.67
CA LYS A 52 13.91 -14.11 -1.50
C LYS A 52 13.64 -12.77 -2.13
N VAL A 53 14.55 -11.83 -1.98
CA VAL A 53 14.45 -10.47 -2.49
C VAL A 53 15.59 -10.17 -3.45
N TYR A 54 15.26 -9.74 -4.66
CA TYR A 54 16.17 -9.23 -5.66
C TYR A 54 16.22 -7.72 -5.59
N TYR A 55 17.31 -7.15 -5.11
CA TYR A 55 17.61 -5.73 -5.13
C TYR A 55 18.35 -5.40 -6.43
N LEU A 56 17.59 -4.92 -7.43
CA LEU A 56 18.11 -4.64 -8.77
C LEU A 56 18.97 -3.37 -8.79
N PRO A 57 19.95 -3.25 -9.69
CA PRO A 57 20.91 -2.15 -9.69
C PRO A 57 20.35 -0.84 -10.28
N PHE A 58 19.10 -0.53 -9.96
CA PHE A 58 18.46 0.72 -10.33
C PHE A 58 18.46 1.70 -9.16
N TYR A 59 18.72 2.97 -9.45
CA TYR A 59 18.72 4.03 -8.45
C TYR A 59 17.37 4.74 -8.40
N PRO A 60 16.77 4.92 -7.22
CA PRO A 60 15.59 5.75 -7.08
C PRO A 60 15.97 7.22 -7.26
N ILE A 61 15.09 8.00 -7.91
CA ILE A 61 15.32 9.43 -8.14
C ILE A 61 14.38 10.29 -7.31
N TYR A 62 13.10 9.89 -7.18
CA TYR A 62 12.12 10.65 -6.43
C TYR A 62 11.18 9.74 -5.65
N ASN A 63 11.05 9.97 -4.35
CA ASN A 63 10.17 9.20 -3.45
C ASN A 63 10.29 7.67 -3.64
N GLN A 64 11.50 7.16 -3.73
CA GLN A 64 11.82 5.74 -3.98
C GLN A 64 11.39 5.19 -5.34
N CYS A 65 10.94 6.01 -6.28
CA CYS A 65 10.63 5.58 -7.64
C CYS A 65 11.87 5.66 -8.54
N ILE A 66 12.08 4.64 -9.37
CA ILE A 66 13.11 4.66 -10.41
C ILE A 66 12.60 5.41 -11.65
N LEU A 67 13.53 5.84 -12.50
CA LEU A 67 13.16 6.29 -13.86
C LEU A 67 12.75 5.10 -14.75
N PRO A 68 11.88 5.35 -15.74
CA PRO A 68 11.61 4.34 -16.77
C PRO A 68 12.91 3.89 -17.44
N SER A 69 13.17 2.59 -17.35
CA SER A 69 14.38 1.94 -17.86
C SER A 69 14.09 0.96 -19.00
N LEU A 70 12.84 0.62 -19.18
CA LEU A 70 12.22 -0.33 -20.09
C LEU A 70 13.15 -1.43 -20.63
N PHE A 71 14.03 -1.11 -21.60
CA PHE A 71 14.90 -2.11 -22.23
C PHE A 71 16.12 -2.50 -21.39
N THR A 72 16.53 -1.71 -20.41
CA THR A 72 17.64 -2.07 -19.53
C THR A 72 17.20 -2.96 -18.36
N SER A 73 15.93 -2.86 -17.95
CA SER A 73 15.35 -3.75 -16.93
C SER A 73 15.02 -5.14 -17.51
N PHE A 74 14.70 -5.25 -18.79
CA PHE A 74 14.19 -6.49 -19.38
C PHE A 74 15.17 -7.68 -19.26
N PRO A 75 16.46 -7.59 -19.62
CA PRO A 75 17.38 -8.71 -19.46
C PRO A 75 17.42 -9.26 -18.03
N LEU A 76 17.50 -8.36 -17.04
CA LEU A 76 17.56 -8.74 -15.62
C LEU A 76 16.24 -9.41 -15.17
N LEU A 77 15.10 -8.83 -15.54
CA LEU A 77 13.78 -9.38 -15.20
C LEU A 77 13.56 -10.74 -15.90
N ARG A 78 13.94 -10.86 -17.19
CA ARG A 78 13.88 -12.12 -17.92
C ARG A 78 14.66 -13.22 -17.19
N ASP A 79 15.90 -12.94 -16.83
CA ASP A 79 16.76 -13.91 -16.15
C ASP A 79 16.17 -14.34 -14.81
N ILE A 80 15.62 -13.40 -14.03
CA ILE A 80 14.94 -13.71 -12.77
C ILE A 80 13.69 -14.55 -13.02
N PHE A 81 12.85 -14.19 -13.99
CA PHE A 81 11.60 -14.90 -14.26
C PHE A 81 11.84 -16.34 -14.70
N ILE A 82 12.85 -16.58 -15.54
CA ILE A 82 13.23 -17.92 -15.97
C ILE A 82 13.88 -18.69 -14.83
N ARG A 83 14.92 -18.12 -14.20
CA ARG A 83 15.68 -18.72 -13.11
C ARG A 83 14.78 -19.19 -11.96
N GLU A 84 13.77 -18.39 -11.60
CA GLU A 84 12.85 -18.66 -10.50
C GLU A 84 11.59 -19.40 -10.95
N LYS A 85 11.47 -19.77 -12.22
CA LYS A 85 10.30 -20.44 -12.82
C LYS A 85 9.00 -19.68 -12.51
N ILE A 86 9.00 -18.36 -12.70
CA ILE A 86 7.86 -17.50 -12.39
C ILE A 86 6.70 -17.81 -13.32
N THR A 87 5.50 -17.94 -12.75
CA THR A 87 4.24 -18.15 -13.50
C THR A 87 3.35 -16.91 -13.48
N ILE A 88 3.40 -16.13 -12.40
CA ILE A 88 2.60 -14.91 -12.22
C ILE A 88 3.53 -13.78 -11.77
N VAL A 89 3.46 -12.65 -12.45
CA VAL A 89 4.08 -11.40 -12.01
C VAL A 89 3.01 -10.52 -11.40
N HIS A 90 3.17 -10.18 -10.12
CA HIS A 90 2.23 -9.33 -9.39
C HIS A 90 2.88 -7.98 -9.11
N GLY A 91 2.45 -6.94 -9.82
CA GLY A 91 2.90 -5.56 -9.63
C GLY A 91 2.11 -4.85 -8.54
N HIS A 92 2.78 -4.00 -7.77
CA HIS A 92 2.16 -3.24 -6.68
C HIS A 92 2.44 -1.75 -6.83
N SER A 93 1.40 -0.95 -6.57
CA SER A 93 1.40 0.52 -6.57
C SER A 93 1.44 1.18 -7.95
N ALA A 94 0.51 2.10 -8.17
CA ALA A 94 0.41 2.88 -9.41
C ALA A 94 1.63 3.78 -9.69
N PHE A 95 2.44 4.07 -8.68
CA PHE A 95 3.67 4.87 -8.82
C PHE A 95 4.92 4.01 -9.06
N SER A 96 4.83 2.70 -8.99
CA SER A 96 6.00 1.85 -9.19
C SER A 96 6.32 1.68 -10.68
N THR A 97 7.34 2.36 -11.14
CA THR A 97 7.87 2.22 -12.51
C THR A 97 8.33 0.78 -12.77
N LEU A 98 9.07 0.20 -11.82
CA LEU A 98 9.57 -1.17 -11.93
C LEU A 98 8.43 -2.19 -12.04
N ALA A 99 7.32 -2.00 -11.28
CA ALA A 99 6.17 -2.89 -11.38
C ALA A 99 5.54 -2.82 -12.79
N HIS A 100 5.36 -1.62 -13.33
CA HIS A 100 4.78 -1.45 -14.67
C HIS A 100 5.66 -2.07 -15.76
N GLU A 101 6.98 -1.89 -15.71
CA GLU A 101 7.92 -2.50 -16.65
C GLU A 101 7.92 -4.02 -16.50
N ALA A 102 8.01 -4.54 -15.28
CA ALA A 102 7.99 -5.98 -15.04
C ALA A 102 6.70 -6.65 -15.56
N MET A 103 5.54 -6.01 -15.38
CA MET A 103 4.27 -6.49 -15.91
C MET A 103 4.27 -6.49 -17.44
N PHE A 104 4.81 -5.45 -18.08
CA PHE A 104 4.89 -5.33 -19.54
C PHE A 104 5.78 -6.43 -20.14
N HIS A 105 6.98 -6.62 -19.60
CA HIS A 105 7.92 -7.66 -20.05
C HIS A 105 7.41 -9.08 -19.74
N ALA A 106 6.78 -9.29 -18.58
CA ALA A 106 6.14 -10.55 -18.24
C ALA A 106 5.09 -10.96 -19.30
N LYS A 107 4.29 -10.01 -19.79
CA LYS A 107 3.33 -10.27 -20.87
C LYS A 107 4.02 -10.62 -22.18
N THR A 108 5.14 -9.99 -22.51
CA THR A 108 5.95 -10.33 -23.71
C THR A 108 6.51 -11.75 -23.59
N MET A 109 6.89 -12.19 -22.39
CA MET A 109 7.34 -13.56 -22.12
C MET A 109 6.20 -14.60 -22.02
N GLY A 110 4.93 -14.18 -22.12
CA GLY A 110 3.76 -15.07 -22.03
C GLY A 110 3.30 -15.37 -20.60
N LEU A 111 3.87 -14.70 -19.59
CA LEU A 111 3.51 -14.88 -18.17
C LEU A 111 2.16 -14.24 -17.85
N ARG A 112 1.55 -14.65 -16.74
CA ARG A 112 0.35 -14.04 -16.20
C ARG A 112 0.72 -12.82 -15.36
N VAL A 113 -0.17 -11.82 -15.36
CA VAL A 113 0.07 -10.54 -14.69
C VAL A 113 -1.12 -10.16 -13.84
N VAL A 114 -0.85 -9.82 -12.58
CA VAL A 114 -1.80 -9.25 -11.62
C VAL A 114 -1.27 -7.92 -11.13
N PHE A 115 -2.15 -6.98 -10.83
CA PHE A 115 -1.77 -5.68 -10.28
C PHE A 115 -2.58 -5.35 -9.04
N THR A 116 -1.93 -4.87 -7.97
CA THR A 116 -2.62 -4.31 -6.80
C THR A 116 -2.45 -2.80 -6.75
N ASP A 117 -3.58 -2.07 -6.82
CA ASP A 117 -3.62 -0.63 -6.63
C ASP A 117 -3.84 -0.30 -5.15
N HIS A 118 -2.88 0.42 -4.58
CA HIS A 118 -2.91 0.90 -3.18
C HIS A 118 -3.29 2.38 -3.08
N SER A 119 -3.58 3.02 -4.20
CA SER A 119 -3.67 4.47 -4.30
C SER A 119 -5.08 4.93 -4.67
N LEU A 120 -5.40 6.14 -4.26
CA LEU A 120 -6.58 6.86 -4.71
C LEU A 120 -6.11 8.21 -5.28
N PHE A 121 -6.49 8.49 -6.53
CA PHE A 121 -6.06 9.70 -7.23
C PHE A 121 -7.24 10.52 -7.71
N GLY A 122 -7.03 11.83 -7.78
CA GLY A 122 -7.92 12.76 -8.47
C GLY A 122 -7.88 12.61 -9.99
N PHE A 123 -8.60 13.44 -10.69
CA PHE A 123 -8.69 13.49 -12.14
C PHE A 123 -8.18 14.81 -12.74
N ALA A 124 -7.94 15.82 -11.92
CA ALA A 124 -7.77 17.20 -12.36
C ALA A 124 -6.33 17.74 -12.26
N ASP A 125 -5.50 17.19 -11.37
CA ASP A 125 -4.11 17.65 -11.25
C ASP A 125 -3.17 16.96 -12.25
N GLY A 126 -2.08 17.64 -12.62
CA GLY A 126 -1.15 17.16 -13.66
C GLY A 126 -0.50 15.81 -13.34
N SER A 127 -0.22 15.53 -12.06
CA SER A 127 0.35 14.25 -11.63
C SER A 127 -0.65 13.11 -11.76
N SER A 128 -1.91 13.38 -11.43
CA SER A 128 -3.02 12.42 -11.60
C SER A 128 -3.28 12.12 -13.07
N ILE A 129 -3.26 13.13 -13.96
CA ILE A 129 -3.45 12.93 -15.40
C ILE A 129 -2.36 12.01 -15.97
N LEU A 130 -1.09 12.25 -15.61
CA LEU A 130 0.02 11.40 -16.05
C LEU A 130 -0.11 9.97 -15.52
N THR A 131 -0.36 9.81 -14.21
CA THR A 131 -0.53 8.51 -13.57
C THR A 131 -1.72 7.75 -14.15
N ASN A 132 -2.83 8.43 -14.47
CA ASN A 132 -3.99 7.82 -15.13
C ASN A 132 -3.62 7.26 -16.50
N LYS A 133 -2.77 7.97 -17.28
CA LYS A 133 -2.29 7.47 -18.57
C LYS A 133 -1.39 6.24 -18.40
N VAL A 134 -0.48 6.27 -17.45
CA VAL A 134 0.39 5.12 -17.12
C VAL A 134 -0.47 3.91 -16.72
N LEU A 135 -1.47 4.09 -15.86
CA LEU A 135 -2.37 3.00 -15.46
C LEU A 135 -3.18 2.46 -16.65
N THR A 136 -3.75 3.33 -17.49
CA THR A 136 -4.47 2.90 -18.71
C THR A 136 -3.60 1.99 -19.56
N VAL A 137 -2.35 2.35 -19.76
CA VAL A 137 -1.36 1.58 -20.53
C VAL A 137 -1.04 0.25 -19.85
N SER A 138 -0.63 0.30 -18.60
CA SER A 138 -0.14 -0.89 -17.88
C SER A 138 -1.25 -1.91 -17.64
N LEU A 139 -2.48 -1.46 -17.39
CA LEU A 139 -3.60 -2.34 -17.14
C LEU A 139 -4.32 -2.82 -18.40
N ALA A 140 -4.04 -2.25 -19.58
CA ALA A 140 -4.65 -2.66 -20.85
C ALA A 140 -4.48 -4.17 -21.14
N ASP A 141 -3.32 -4.72 -20.81
CA ASP A 141 -3.02 -6.14 -21.00
C ASP A 141 -2.88 -6.93 -19.68
N CYS A 142 -3.17 -6.32 -18.54
CA CYS A 142 -3.21 -7.00 -17.24
C CYS A 142 -4.29 -8.11 -17.24
N ASN A 143 -4.03 -9.22 -16.56
CA ASN A 143 -4.99 -10.30 -16.45
C ASN A 143 -6.05 -10.01 -15.39
N HIS A 144 -5.67 -9.42 -14.26
CA HIS A 144 -6.60 -9.05 -13.19
C HIS A 144 -6.00 -7.96 -12.31
N SER A 145 -6.85 -7.08 -11.79
CA SER A 145 -6.46 -6.06 -10.83
C SER A 145 -7.09 -6.31 -9.47
N ILE A 146 -6.41 -5.89 -8.41
CA ILE A 146 -6.87 -5.93 -7.03
C ILE A 146 -6.87 -4.49 -6.50
N CYS A 147 -7.93 -4.07 -5.83
CA CYS A 147 -8.05 -2.79 -5.15
C CYS A 147 -8.35 -3.00 -3.67
N VAL A 148 -7.93 -2.06 -2.83
CA VAL A 148 -8.03 -2.19 -1.37
C VAL A 148 -9.38 -1.75 -0.79
N SER A 149 -10.25 -1.12 -1.61
CA SER A 149 -11.62 -0.69 -1.25
C SER A 149 -12.50 -0.65 -2.49
N HIS A 150 -13.82 -0.58 -2.31
CA HIS A 150 -14.77 -0.41 -3.43
C HIS A 150 -14.57 0.94 -4.11
N THR A 151 -14.36 2.01 -3.34
CA THR A 151 -14.01 3.34 -3.88
C THR A 151 -12.72 3.30 -4.70
N SER A 152 -11.70 2.57 -4.27
CA SER A 152 -10.47 2.40 -5.05
C SER A 152 -10.74 1.59 -6.33
N LYS A 153 -11.60 0.57 -6.30
CA LYS A 153 -12.03 -0.18 -7.49
C LYS A 153 -12.70 0.74 -8.51
N GLU A 154 -13.69 1.53 -8.08
CA GLU A 154 -14.38 2.49 -8.96
C GLU A 154 -13.38 3.48 -9.57
N ASN A 155 -12.50 4.03 -8.75
CA ASN A 155 -11.44 4.94 -9.20
C ASN A 155 -10.54 4.29 -10.25
N THR A 156 -10.08 3.05 -10.03
CA THR A 156 -9.23 2.31 -10.97
C THR A 156 -9.96 2.00 -12.27
N VAL A 157 -11.22 1.59 -12.23
CA VAL A 157 -12.05 1.33 -13.43
C VAL A 157 -12.21 2.60 -14.25
N LEU A 158 -12.54 3.73 -13.63
CA LEU A 158 -12.71 5.02 -14.31
C LEU A 158 -11.41 5.53 -14.93
N ARG A 159 -10.28 5.32 -14.26
CA ARG A 159 -8.97 5.83 -14.69
C ARG A 159 -8.32 4.98 -15.78
N SER A 160 -8.49 3.66 -15.72
CA SER A 160 -7.77 2.72 -16.59
C SER A 160 -8.63 2.10 -17.68
N SER A 161 -9.94 2.33 -17.66
CA SER A 161 -10.91 1.70 -18.58
C SER A 161 -10.89 0.16 -18.53
N VAL A 162 -10.41 -0.42 -17.42
CA VAL A 162 -10.48 -1.86 -17.15
C VAL A 162 -11.91 -2.24 -16.83
N LYS A 163 -12.35 -3.40 -17.30
CA LYS A 163 -13.70 -3.90 -17.02
C LYS A 163 -13.87 -4.19 -15.53
N PRO A 164 -15.00 -3.81 -14.89
CA PRO A 164 -15.23 -4.01 -13.44
C PRO A 164 -15.09 -5.44 -12.94
N GLU A 165 -15.44 -6.44 -13.79
CA GLU A 165 -15.29 -7.86 -13.50
C GLU A 165 -13.83 -8.34 -13.43
N MET A 166 -12.91 -7.56 -14.01
CA MET A 166 -11.47 -7.81 -13.94
C MET A 166 -10.80 -7.15 -12.73
N VAL A 167 -11.60 -6.57 -11.80
CA VAL A 167 -11.10 -5.91 -10.61
C VAL A 167 -11.78 -6.50 -9.37
N SER A 168 -10.97 -7.13 -8.52
CA SER A 168 -11.41 -7.62 -7.19
C SER A 168 -11.11 -6.60 -6.11
N VAL A 169 -11.96 -6.55 -5.08
CA VAL A 169 -11.67 -5.78 -3.86
C VAL A 169 -11.14 -6.73 -2.81
N ILE A 170 -9.90 -6.54 -2.38
CA ILE A 170 -9.26 -7.27 -1.28
C ILE A 170 -8.62 -6.23 -0.37
N PRO A 171 -9.23 -5.93 0.79
CA PRO A 171 -8.72 -4.91 1.70
C PRO A 171 -7.36 -5.31 2.29
N ASN A 172 -6.63 -4.32 2.78
CA ASN A 172 -5.46 -4.56 3.61
C ASN A 172 -5.87 -5.26 4.92
N ALA A 173 -4.91 -5.86 5.59
CA ALA A 173 -5.10 -6.46 6.90
C ALA A 173 -4.08 -5.94 7.90
N VAL A 174 -4.27 -6.26 9.17
CA VAL A 174 -3.37 -5.93 10.26
C VAL A 174 -2.83 -7.20 10.92
N ASP A 175 -1.62 -7.13 11.43
CA ASP A 175 -1.06 -8.20 12.26
C ASP A 175 -1.59 -8.06 13.70
N CYS A 176 -2.76 -8.64 13.96
CA CYS A 176 -3.42 -8.61 15.27
C CYS A 176 -2.63 -9.35 16.36
N THR A 177 -1.54 -10.04 16.04
CA THR A 177 -0.64 -10.61 17.05
C THR A 177 0.35 -9.57 17.60
N LYS A 178 0.58 -8.50 16.83
CA LYS A 178 1.43 -7.38 17.22
C LYS A 178 0.63 -6.20 17.75
N PHE A 179 -0.46 -5.84 17.04
CA PHE A 179 -1.32 -4.72 17.43
C PHE A 179 -2.39 -5.18 18.42
N ILE A 180 -1.97 -5.43 19.69
CA ILE A 180 -2.81 -5.88 20.79
C ILE A 180 -2.99 -4.72 21.78
N PRO A 181 -4.21 -4.51 22.35
CA PRO A 181 -4.45 -3.50 23.37
C PRO A 181 -3.57 -3.70 24.60
N ASP A 182 -3.20 -2.61 25.24
CA ASP A 182 -2.51 -2.60 26.53
C ASP A 182 -2.98 -1.40 27.37
N PRO A 183 -4.13 -1.51 28.04
CA PRO A 183 -4.68 -0.42 28.84
C PRO A 183 -3.77 0.04 30.00
N SER A 184 -2.81 -0.79 30.41
CA SER A 184 -1.84 -0.41 31.45
C SER A 184 -0.89 0.72 31.04
N LYS A 185 -0.81 1.01 29.74
CA LYS A 185 0.03 2.09 29.19
C LYS A 185 -0.69 3.42 29.03
N GLN A 186 -2.00 3.44 29.24
CA GLN A 186 -2.81 4.66 29.14
C GLN A 186 -2.70 5.49 30.44
N ASP A 187 -2.64 6.80 30.28
CA ASP A 187 -2.71 7.75 31.38
C ASP A 187 -4.17 8.10 31.68
N THR A 188 -4.75 7.47 32.67
CA THR A 188 -6.17 7.65 33.04
C THR A 188 -6.53 9.06 33.53
N SER A 189 -5.55 9.92 33.81
CA SER A 189 -5.76 11.32 34.16
C SER A 189 -6.01 12.24 32.94
N LYS A 190 -5.73 11.76 31.76
CA LYS A 190 -5.79 12.51 30.50
C LYS A 190 -6.52 11.70 29.42
N ILE A 191 -6.97 12.39 28.38
CA ILE A 191 -7.40 11.76 27.13
C ILE A 191 -6.32 12.05 26.08
N THR A 192 -5.73 10.99 25.56
CA THR A 192 -4.64 11.08 24.58
C THR A 192 -5.16 10.86 23.16
N ILE A 193 -5.04 11.89 22.33
CA ILE A 193 -5.35 11.81 20.89
C ILE A 193 -4.08 11.50 20.11
N VAL A 194 -4.07 10.40 19.37
CA VAL A 194 -2.94 9.96 18.57
C VAL A 194 -3.17 10.26 17.09
N VAL A 195 -2.15 10.77 16.43
CA VAL A 195 -2.10 10.96 14.97
C VAL A 195 -0.85 10.25 14.45
N ILE A 196 -1.01 9.28 13.54
CA ILE A 196 0.11 8.57 12.91
C ILE A 196 -0.02 8.63 11.41
N CYS A 197 0.80 9.47 10.76
CA CYS A 197 0.81 9.59 9.30
C CYS A 197 2.06 10.36 8.83
N ARG A 198 2.31 10.34 7.51
CA ARG A 198 3.29 11.29 6.92
C ARG A 198 2.73 12.71 7.01
N LEU A 199 3.55 13.66 7.45
CA LEU A 199 3.13 15.05 7.62
C LEU A 199 3.16 15.82 6.28
N VAL A 200 2.21 15.47 5.41
CA VAL A 200 2.06 16.02 4.06
C VAL A 200 0.65 16.61 3.86
N TYR A 201 0.49 17.46 2.86
CA TYR A 201 -0.80 18.12 2.56
C TYR A 201 -2.00 17.15 2.48
N ARG A 202 -1.84 16.06 1.73
CA ARG A 202 -2.93 15.07 1.55
C ARG A 202 -3.38 14.37 2.83
N LYS A 203 -2.58 14.41 3.89
CA LYS A 203 -2.94 13.91 5.23
C LYS A 203 -3.65 14.93 6.09
N GLY A 204 -3.97 16.12 5.53
CA GLY A 204 -4.80 17.12 6.19
C GLY A 204 -4.14 17.81 7.38
N MET A 205 -2.84 18.05 7.31
CA MET A 205 -2.10 18.69 8.42
C MET A 205 -2.61 20.10 8.70
N ASP A 206 -3.15 20.80 7.69
CA ASP A 206 -3.76 22.11 7.87
C ASP A 206 -5.08 22.01 8.66
N LEU A 207 -5.86 20.92 8.49
CA LEU A 207 -7.03 20.63 9.33
C LEU A 207 -6.61 20.32 10.76
N LEU A 208 -5.58 19.49 10.95
CA LEU A 208 -5.05 19.15 12.27
C LEU A 208 -4.56 20.40 13.00
N ALA A 209 -3.84 21.27 12.32
CA ALA A 209 -3.38 22.56 12.83
C ALA A 209 -4.55 23.45 13.34
N GLY A 210 -5.66 23.46 12.61
CA GLY A 210 -6.88 24.19 13.02
C GLY A 210 -7.62 23.54 14.19
N ILE A 211 -7.49 22.24 14.41
CA ILE A 211 -8.20 21.50 15.47
C ILE A 211 -7.48 21.62 16.83
N ILE A 212 -6.15 21.48 16.83
CA ILE A 212 -5.35 21.37 18.07
C ILE A 212 -5.63 22.51 19.06
N PRO A 213 -5.58 23.80 18.68
CA PRO A 213 -5.80 24.89 19.61
C PRO A 213 -7.18 24.88 20.25
N ASP A 214 -8.21 24.62 19.43
CA ASP A 214 -9.61 24.64 19.90
C ASP A 214 -9.89 23.51 20.88
N ILE A 215 -9.46 22.29 20.58
CA ILE A 215 -9.62 21.13 21.46
C ILE A 215 -8.83 21.31 22.75
N CYS A 216 -7.59 21.76 22.69
CA CYS A 216 -6.79 22.03 23.88
C CYS A 216 -7.39 23.13 24.76
N LYS A 217 -8.03 24.15 24.18
CA LYS A 217 -8.73 25.20 24.91
C LYS A 217 -10.01 24.69 25.59
N ARG A 218 -10.80 23.83 24.92
CA ARG A 218 -12.06 23.29 25.44
C ARG A 218 -11.83 22.26 26.56
N TYR A 219 -10.79 21.44 26.43
CA TYR A 219 -10.52 20.30 27.32
C TYR A 219 -9.10 20.36 27.90
N PRO A 220 -8.95 20.84 29.14
CA PRO A 220 -7.64 20.98 29.78
C PRO A 220 -6.87 19.67 29.97
N ASN A 221 -7.53 18.53 30.03
CA ASN A 221 -6.96 17.20 30.21
C ASN A 221 -6.62 16.45 28.90
N ILE A 222 -6.73 17.11 27.74
CA ILE A 222 -6.34 16.48 26.47
C ILE A 222 -4.87 16.70 26.16
N GLN A 223 -4.24 15.69 25.59
CA GLN A 223 -2.92 15.76 24.99
C GLN A 223 -2.91 15.11 23.59
N PHE A 224 -1.97 15.52 22.74
CA PHE A 224 -1.74 14.95 21.44
C PHE A 224 -0.39 14.25 21.37
N ILE A 225 -0.37 13.08 20.72
CA ILE A 225 0.87 12.40 20.31
C ILE A 225 0.83 12.29 18.79
N ILE A 226 1.80 12.94 18.11
CA ILE A 226 1.89 13.00 16.66
C ILE A 226 3.13 12.24 16.22
N GLY A 227 2.94 11.09 15.56
CA GLY A 227 3.99 10.26 14.98
C GLY A 227 4.03 10.42 13.46
N GLY A 228 5.18 10.78 12.94
CA GLY A 228 5.43 10.96 11.52
C GLY A 228 6.34 12.13 11.20
N GLU A 229 6.77 12.17 9.95
CA GLU A 229 7.63 13.22 9.40
C GLU A 229 7.09 13.72 8.06
N GLY A 230 7.50 14.92 7.65
CA GLY A 230 7.17 15.52 6.36
C GLY A 230 7.21 17.05 6.35
N PRO A 231 7.10 17.66 5.16
CA PRO A 231 7.24 19.10 4.97
C PRO A 231 6.19 19.96 5.70
N LYS A 232 5.07 19.35 6.13
CA LYS A 232 4.02 20.05 6.91
C LYS A 232 4.23 20.00 8.43
N ARG A 233 5.35 19.45 8.91
CA ARG A 233 5.73 19.46 10.32
C ARG A 233 5.79 20.89 10.87
N ILE A 234 6.41 21.79 10.11
CA ILE A 234 6.57 23.20 10.49
C ILE A 234 5.23 23.89 10.84
N VAL A 235 4.16 23.57 10.10
CA VAL A 235 2.82 24.14 10.35
C VAL A 235 2.30 23.76 11.75
N LEU A 236 2.57 22.54 12.19
CA LEU A 236 2.14 22.05 13.50
C LEU A 236 3.01 22.66 14.63
N GLU A 237 4.32 22.80 14.39
CA GLU A 237 5.24 23.46 15.31
C GLU A 237 4.88 24.93 15.53
N GLU A 238 4.61 25.68 14.46
CA GLU A 238 4.15 27.07 14.51
C GLU A 238 2.85 27.22 15.31
N VAL A 239 1.89 26.32 15.15
CA VAL A 239 0.64 26.30 15.92
C VAL A 239 0.93 26.04 17.41
N CYS A 240 1.80 25.07 17.71
CA CYS A 240 2.18 24.78 19.09
C CYS A 240 2.87 25.97 19.78
N GLU A 241 3.75 26.67 19.08
CA GLU A 241 4.43 27.85 19.58
C GLU A 241 3.46 29.02 19.78
N THR A 242 2.62 29.31 18.80
CA THR A 242 1.66 30.44 18.83
C THR A 242 0.66 30.31 19.97
N HIS A 243 0.22 29.08 20.30
CA HIS A 243 -0.78 28.81 21.31
C HIS A 243 -0.21 28.26 22.62
N HIS A 244 1.13 28.22 22.77
CA HIS A 244 1.83 27.71 23.97
C HIS A 244 1.42 26.28 24.35
N LEU A 245 1.41 25.36 23.35
CA LEU A 245 0.93 24.00 23.51
C LEU A 245 2.05 22.93 23.59
N GLN A 246 3.30 23.32 23.78
CA GLN A 246 4.46 22.42 23.80
C GLN A 246 4.34 21.29 24.83
N GLU A 247 3.71 21.55 25.98
CA GLU A 247 3.46 20.56 27.04
C GLU A 247 2.26 19.63 26.73
N ARG A 248 1.47 19.98 25.71
CA ARG A 248 0.21 19.30 25.34
C ARG A 248 0.32 18.51 24.03
N VAL A 249 1.30 18.81 23.22
CA VAL A 249 1.51 18.22 21.87
C VAL A 249 2.92 17.64 21.79
N SER A 250 3.01 16.33 21.75
CA SER A 250 4.28 15.60 21.59
C SER A 250 4.48 15.19 20.13
N MET A 251 5.51 15.72 19.47
CA MET A 251 5.87 15.39 18.07
C MET A 251 7.05 14.42 18.05
N LEU A 252 6.78 13.13 17.77
CA LEU A 252 7.76 12.04 17.91
C LEU A 252 8.70 11.92 16.70
N GLY A 253 8.38 12.58 15.56
CA GLY A 253 9.12 12.38 14.34
C GLY A 253 8.79 11.04 13.66
N SER A 254 9.67 10.59 12.77
CA SER A 254 9.50 9.32 12.05
C SER A 254 9.54 8.13 12.98
N LEU A 255 8.52 7.27 12.91
CA LEU A 255 8.42 6.05 13.70
C LEU A 255 8.74 4.82 12.86
N LYS A 256 9.48 3.88 13.43
CA LYS A 256 9.59 2.54 12.85
C LYS A 256 8.28 1.78 13.04
N HIS A 257 7.94 0.90 12.11
CA HIS A 257 6.70 0.11 12.22
C HIS A 257 6.61 -0.70 13.53
N THR A 258 7.75 -1.12 14.08
CA THR A 258 7.83 -1.80 15.37
C THR A 258 7.50 -0.91 16.58
N GLU A 259 7.59 0.42 16.43
CA GLU A 259 7.35 1.40 17.48
C GLU A 259 5.89 1.92 17.46
N ILE A 260 5.17 1.70 16.34
CA ILE A 260 3.81 2.23 16.14
C ILE A 260 2.86 1.71 17.23
N ARG A 261 2.91 0.41 17.53
CA ARG A 261 2.07 -0.15 18.60
C ARG A 261 2.30 0.52 19.94
N ASP A 262 3.57 0.74 20.31
CA ASP A 262 3.94 1.31 21.60
C ASP A 262 3.48 2.77 21.77
N VAL A 263 3.24 3.45 20.65
CA VAL A 263 2.61 4.77 20.63
C VAL A 263 1.10 4.63 20.68
N LEU A 264 0.50 3.75 19.88
CA LEU A 264 -0.96 3.57 19.85
C LEU A 264 -1.53 3.18 21.20
N VAL A 265 -0.94 2.23 21.92
CA VAL A 265 -1.45 1.75 23.19
C VAL A 265 -1.43 2.81 24.32
N LYS A 266 -0.79 3.96 24.10
CA LYS A 266 -0.86 5.12 25.00
C LYS A 266 -2.07 6.02 24.73
N GLY A 267 -2.72 5.81 23.57
CA GLY A 267 -3.81 6.65 23.10
C GLY A 267 -5.19 6.10 23.44
N ASP A 268 -6.14 7.00 23.49
CA ASP A 268 -7.57 6.72 23.67
C ASP A 268 -8.30 6.88 22.33
N ILE A 269 -7.92 7.89 21.55
CA ILE A 269 -8.53 8.27 20.29
C ILE A 269 -7.46 8.34 19.20
N LEU A 270 -7.69 7.66 18.06
CA LEU A 270 -6.94 7.95 16.83
C LEU A 270 -7.70 9.03 16.04
N LEU A 271 -7.00 10.08 15.65
CA LEU A 271 -7.51 11.11 14.75
C LEU A 271 -6.84 10.99 13.37
N ASN A 272 -7.65 10.76 12.33
CA ASN A 272 -7.22 10.81 10.94
C ASN A 272 -7.85 12.00 10.23
N THR A 273 -7.04 12.95 9.77
CA THR A 273 -7.48 14.19 9.10
C THR A 273 -7.28 14.14 7.59
N SER A 274 -7.02 12.99 7.00
CA SER A 274 -6.66 12.84 5.58
C SER A 274 -7.69 13.45 4.64
N LEU A 275 -7.24 14.08 3.57
CA LEU A 275 -8.07 14.64 2.50
C LEU A 275 -8.40 13.61 1.40
N THR A 276 -7.64 12.53 1.35
CA THR A 276 -7.85 11.42 0.43
C THR A 276 -7.18 10.15 0.95
N GLU A 277 -7.88 9.03 0.89
CA GLU A 277 -7.42 7.70 1.31
C GLU A 277 -8.02 6.60 0.47
N ALA A 278 -7.22 5.60 0.11
CA ALA A 278 -7.74 4.38 -0.49
C ALA A 278 -8.27 3.41 0.56
N PHE A 279 -7.61 3.34 1.74
CA PHE A 279 -7.98 2.41 2.83
C PHE A 279 -7.64 2.96 4.22
N CYS A 280 -6.43 3.50 4.44
CA CYS A 280 -5.89 3.95 5.74
C CYS A 280 -5.66 2.83 6.76
N ILE A 281 -4.56 2.08 6.60
CA ILE A 281 -4.21 0.96 7.50
C ILE A 281 -4.02 1.41 8.97
N ALA A 282 -3.54 2.63 9.22
CA ALA A 282 -3.33 3.16 10.56
C ALA A 282 -4.62 3.18 11.42
N MET A 283 -5.79 3.31 10.79
CA MET A 283 -7.08 3.23 11.50
C MET A 283 -7.36 1.80 11.98
N VAL A 284 -7.02 0.80 11.17
CA VAL A 284 -7.19 -0.61 11.54
C VAL A 284 -6.20 -1.02 12.62
N GLU A 285 -4.96 -0.55 12.52
CA GLU A 285 -3.91 -0.75 13.54
C GLU A 285 -4.34 -0.13 14.89
N ALA A 286 -4.82 1.10 14.89
CA ALA A 286 -5.30 1.78 16.07
C ALA A 286 -6.54 1.11 16.69
N ALA A 287 -7.53 0.78 15.87
CA ALA A 287 -8.71 0.05 16.32
C ALA A 287 -8.33 -1.34 16.89
N SER A 288 -7.35 -2.02 16.31
CA SER A 288 -6.80 -3.27 16.84
C SER A 288 -6.09 -3.08 18.18
N CYS A 289 -5.47 -1.92 18.43
CA CYS A 289 -4.91 -1.55 19.73
C CYS A 289 -5.96 -1.04 20.73
N GLY A 290 -7.24 -1.02 20.36
CA GLY A 290 -8.34 -0.63 21.24
C GLY A 290 -8.74 0.84 21.17
N LEU A 291 -8.12 1.69 20.35
CA LEU A 291 -8.44 3.11 20.26
C LEU A 291 -9.78 3.33 19.56
N GLN A 292 -10.51 4.34 20.02
CA GLN A 292 -11.64 4.89 19.26
C GLN A 292 -11.12 5.66 18.04
N VAL A 293 -11.79 5.54 16.90
CA VAL A 293 -11.33 6.19 15.66
C VAL A 293 -12.24 7.36 15.31
N VAL A 294 -11.63 8.52 15.10
CA VAL A 294 -12.27 9.71 14.48
C VAL A 294 -11.57 9.99 13.16
N SER A 295 -12.32 10.09 12.08
CA SER A 295 -11.73 10.25 10.76
C SER A 295 -12.56 11.14 9.84
N THR A 296 -11.87 11.76 8.89
CA THR A 296 -12.53 12.40 7.74
C THR A 296 -13.27 11.36 6.90
N LYS A 297 -14.44 11.72 6.39
CA LYS A 297 -15.26 10.91 5.49
C LYS A 297 -14.81 11.09 4.04
N VAL A 298 -13.67 10.48 3.67
CA VAL A 298 -13.05 10.63 2.35
C VAL A 298 -12.67 9.29 1.73
N GLY A 299 -12.80 9.19 0.43
CA GLY A 299 -12.38 8.01 -0.35
C GLY A 299 -12.91 6.69 0.20
N GLY A 300 -12.03 5.73 0.44
CA GLY A 300 -12.35 4.42 0.99
C GLY A 300 -12.49 4.37 2.52
N VAL A 301 -12.28 5.47 3.25
CA VAL A 301 -12.38 5.50 4.72
C VAL A 301 -13.70 4.98 5.26
N PRO A 302 -14.89 5.35 4.70
CA PRO A 302 -16.17 4.84 5.18
C PRO A 302 -16.36 3.32 5.07
N GLU A 303 -15.52 2.65 4.29
CA GLU A 303 -15.59 1.20 4.09
C GLU A 303 -14.72 0.41 5.08
N VAL A 304 -13.85 1.10 5.88
CA VAL A 304 -12.82 0.45 6.68
C VAL A 304 -13.35 -0.10 8.00
N LEU A 305 -14.14 0.66 8.73
CA LEU A 305 -14.67 0.26 10.03
C LEU A 305 -16.20 0.37 10.06
N PRO A 306 -16.89 -0.49 10.81
CA PRO A 306 -18.33 -0.34 11.07
C PRO A 306 -18.63 0.98 11.78
N ASP A 307 -19.85 1.50 11.59
CA ASP A 307 -20.29 2.82 12.09
C ASP A 307 -20.19 2.97 13.61
N ASP A 308 -20.23 1.88 14.36
CA ASP A 308 -20.09 1.86 15.81
C ASP A 308 -18.61 1.87 16.29
N LEU A 309 -17.66 1.61 15.40
CA LEU A 309 -16.22 1.64 15.70
C LEU A 309 -15.52 2.90 15.17
N ILE A 310 -16.20 3.73 14.40
CA ILE A 310 -15.64 4.95 13.80
C ILE A 310 -16.61 6.12 13.92
N ILE A 311 -16.08 7.32 14.14
CA ILE A 311 -16.81 8.58 14.00
C ILE A 311 -16.31 9.25 12.73
N LEU A 312 -17.18 9.35 11.73
CA LEU A 312 -16.90 10.00 10.45
C LEU A 312 -17.32 11.46 10.49
N ALA A 313 -16.46 12.34 10.00
CA ALA A 313 -16.69 13.78 9.90
C ALA A 313 -16.33 14.29 8.51
N GLU A 314 -17.01 15.31 8.02
CA GLU A 314 -16.63 15.99 6.79
C GLU A 314 -15.21 16.57 6.90
N PRO A 315 -14.43 16.66 5.80
CA PRO A 315 -13.03 17.09 5.85
C PRO A 315 -12.89 18.61 6.04
N ASN A 316 -13.40 19.08 7.16
CA ASN A 316 -13.28 20.47 7.60
C ASN A 316 -13.15 20.55 9.13
N VAL A 317 -12.57 21.65 9.62
CA VAL A 317 -12.28 21.83 11.05
C VAL A 317 -13.54 21.76 11.93
N PRO A 318 -14.66 22.44 11.62
CA PRO A 318 -15.86 22.39 12.47
C PRO A 318 -16.42 20.97 12.63
N ALA A 319 -16.50 20.20 11.55
CA ALA A 319 -17.04 18.83 11.58
C ALA A 319 -16.12 17.87 12.37
N LEU A 320 -14.80 18.00 12.20
CA LEU A 320 -13.84 17.22 12.97
C LEU A 320 -13.85 17.57 14.45
N LEU A 321 -14.02 18.84 14.81
CA LEU A 321 -14.22 19.27 16.21
C LEU A 321 -15.47 18.61 16.81
N GLN A 322 -16.60 18.61 16.10
CA GLN A 322 -17.82 17.91 16.54
C GLN A 322 -17.59 16.40 16.71
N GLY A 323 -16.86 15.77 15.80
CA GLY A 323 -16.51 14.37 15.89
C GLY A 323 -15.64 14.05 17.11
N LEU A 324 -14.68 14.91 17.42
CA LEU A 324 -13.85 14.80 18.62
C LEU A 324 -14.64 15.08 19.90
N ASP A 325 -15.50 16.12 19.92
CA ASP A 325 -16.38 16.39 21.07
C ASP A 325 -17.25 15.17 21.38
N LYS A 326 -17.80 14.50 20.36
CA LYS A 326 -18.54 13.24 20.54
C LYS A 326 -17.67 12.12 21.11
N ALA A 327 -16.48 11.91 20.55
CA ALA A 327 -15.54 10.87 21.02
C ALA A 327 -15.16 11.10 22.50
N ILE A 328 -14.78 12.32 22.85
CA ILE A 328 -14.40 12.72 24.21
C ILE A 328 -15.56 12.51 25.18
N SER A 329 -16.80 12.88 24.76
CA SER A 329 -18.01 12.66 25.57
C SER A 329 -18.26 11.17 25.84
N LEU A 330 -18.08 10.29 24.85
CA LEU A 330 -18.21 8.84 25.03
C LEU A 330 -17.18 8.29 26.00
N HIS A 331 -15.92 8.77 25.94
CA HIS A 331 -14.89 8.41 26.92
C HIS A 331 -15.25 8.85 28.34
N ALA A 332 -15.70 10.09 28.51
CA ALA A 332 -16.09 10.65 29.81
C ALA A 332 -17.25 9.88 30.48
N LYS A 333 -18.15 9.32 29.67
CA LYS A 333 -19.29 8.51 30.12
C LYS A 333 -18.97 7.03 30.29
N GLY A 334 -17.82 6.55 29.88
CA GLY A 334 -17.50 5.14 29.82
C GLY A 334 -18.32 4.33 28.80
N GLU A 335 -18.85 5.01 27.77
CA GLU A 335 -19.67 4.42 26.70
C GLU A 335 -18.83 3.99 25.50
N VAL A 336 -17.53 3.80 25.66
CA VAL A 336 -16.62 3.33 24.61
C VAL A 336 -16.60 1.81 24.58
N CYS A 337 -16.57 1.23 23.40
CA CYS A 337 -16.40 -0.22 23.23
C CYS A 337 -15.14 -0.72 23.94
N ASP A 338 -15.24 -1.83 24.64
CA ASP A 338 -14.08 -2.46 25.32
C ASP A 338 -12.91 -2.66 24.34
N PRO A 339 -11.67 -2.31 24.71
CA PRO A 339 -10.51 -2.40 23.84
C PRO A 339 -10.27 -3.81 23.30
N PHE A 340 -10.48 -4.86 24.11
CA PHE A 340 -10.26 -6.25 23.68
C PHE A 340 -11.41 -6.77 22.82
N GLU A 341 -12.65 -6.35 23.07
CA GLU A 341 -13.78 -6.64 22.18
C GLU A 341 -13.56 -6.01 20.79
N ARG A 342 -13.13 -4.73 20.76
CA ARG A 342 -12.77 -4.04 19.52
C ARG A 342 -11.66 -4.78 18.79
N HIS A 343 -10.60 -5.17 19.48
CA HIS A 343 -9.51 -5.98 18.93
C HIS A 343 -9.99 -7.27 18.29
N GLN A 344 -10.87 -8.01 18.97
CA GLN A 344 -11.39 -9.27 18.46
C GLN A 344 -12.19 -9.08 17.17
N ARG A 345 -13.02 -8.05 17.10
CA ARG A 345 -13.78 -7.68 15.90
C ARG A 345 -12.85 -7.34 14.73
N ILE A 346 -11.79 -6.55 14.98
CA ILE A 346 -10.79 -6.22 13.95
C ILE A 346 -10.06 -7.47 13.45
N LYS A 347 -9.69 -8.37 14.33
CA LYS A 347 -9.02 -9.65 14.01
C LYS A 347 -9.87 -10.54 13.10
N GLU A 348 -11.17 -10.54 13.28
CA GLU A 348 -12.11 -11.28 12.45
C GLU A 348 -12.26 -10.65 11.06
N MET A 349 -12.30 -9.32 10.99
CA MET A 349 -12.49 -8.58 9.75
C MET A 349 -11.23 -8.52 8.89
N TYR A 350 -10.06 -8.32 9.51
CA TYR A 350 -8.81 -7.94 8.84
C TYR A 350 -7.65 -8.87 9.19
N ASN A 351 -7.62 -10.07 8.62
CA ASN A 351 -6.51 -10.99 8.81
C ASN A 351 -5.79 -11.33 7.49
N TRP A 352 -4.48 -11.43 7.55
CA TRP A 352 -3.62 -11.68 6.40
C TRP A 352 -3.86 -13.05 5.73
N ARG A 353 -4.30 -14.06 6.48
CA ARG A 353 -4.63 -15.37 5.92
C ARG A 353 -5.81 -15.30 4.95
N SER A 354 -6.84 -14.50 5.30
CA SER A 354 -7.98 -14.23 4.42
C SER A 354 -7.56 -13.46 3.18
N VAL A 355 -6.69 -12.44 3.33
CA VAL A 355 -6.13 -11.68 2.19
C VAL A 355 -5.38 -12.61 1.25
N ALA A 356 -4.49 -13.46 1.78
CA ALA A 356 -3.73 -14.42 0.97
C ALA A 356 -4.64 -15.44 0.27
N GLN A 357 -5.66 -15.97 0.95
CA GLN A 357 -6.61 -16.91 0.37
C GLN A 357 -7.42 -16.29 -0.78
N ARG A 358 -7.86 -15.04 -0.61
CA ARG A 358 -8.58 -14.28 -1.66
C ARG A 358 -7.67 -13.97 -2.84
N THR A 359 -6.41 -13.59 -2.58
CA THR A 359 -5.39 -13.35 -3.62
C THR A 359 -5.04 -14.63 -4.37
N GLU A 360 -4.91 -15.75 -3.67
CA GLU A 360 -4.72 -17.08 -4.28
C GLU A 360 -5.87 -17.46 -5.21
N LYS A 361 -7.13 -17.15 -4.84
CA LYS A 361 -8.29 -17.35 -5.71
C LYS A 361 -8.18 -16.52 -7.00
N VAL A 362 -7.70 -15.28 -6.91
CA VAL A 362 -7.41 -14.46 -8.09
C VAL A 362 -6.34 -15.12 -8.94
N TYR A 363 -5.24 -15.58 -8.35
CA TYR A 363 -4.17 -16.28 -9.09
C TYR A 363 -4.67 -17.52 -9.80
N LYS A 364 -5.46 -18.37 -9.14
CA LYS A 364 -6.05 -19.56 -9.75
C LYS A 364 -6.92 -19.20 -10.96
N ASN A 365 -7.76 -18.19 -10.83
CA ASN A 365 -8.60 -17.72 -11.93
C ASN A 365 -7.77 -17.20 -13.10
N VAL A 366 -6.73 -16.43 -12.82
CA VAL A 366 -5.82 -15.86 -13.83
C VAL A 366 -5.06 -16.96 -14.59
N MET A 367 -4.66 -18.05 -13.90
CA MET A 367 -3.99 -19.19 -14.54
C MET A 367 -4.90 -19.95 -15.49
N LEU A 368 -6.21 -19.96 -15.24
CA LEU A 368 -7.21 -20.60 -16.11
C LEU A 368 -7.58 -19.76 -17.34
N MET A 369 -7.23 -18.48 -17.38
CA MET A 369 -7.53 -17.62 -18.51
C MET A 369 -6.78 -18.11 -19.77
N PRO A 370 -7.39 -18.01 -20.97
CA PRO A 370 -6.68 -18.30 -22.21
C PRO A 370 -5.48 -17.38 -22.39
N SER A 371 -4.44 -17.89 -23.03
CA SER A 371 -3.31 -17.06 -23.44
C SER A 371 -3.77 -16.15 -24.60
N ARG A 372 -3.47 -14.86 -24.48
CA ARG A 372 -3.74 -13.93 -25.58
C ARG A 372 -2.65 -14.05 -26.62
N ASP A 373 -3.04 -14.05 -27.89
CA ASP A 373 -2.08 -13.95 -28.98
C ASP A 373 -1.52 -12.52 -29.13
N ILE A 374 -0.50 -12.39 -29.95
CA ILE A 374 0.17 -11.10 -30.21
C ILE A 374 -0.80 -10.08 -30.82
N ALA A 375 -1.66 -10.51 -31.75
CA ALA A 375 -2.60 -9.62 -32.43
C ALA A 375 -3.65 -9.04 -31.48
N GLU A 376 -4.20 -9.87 -30.60
CA GLU A 376 -5.13 -9.44 -29.54
C GLU A 376 -4.45 -8.44 -28.58
N ARG A 377 -3.21 -8.71 -28.22
CA ARG A 377 -2.40 -7.84 -27.35
C ARG A 377 -2.18 -6.48 -28.00
N LEU A 378 -1.71 -6.45 -29.25
CA LEU A 378 -1.49 -5.22 -30.01
C LEU A 378 -2.79 -4.42 -30.19
N LYS A 379 -3.92 -5.09 -30.47
CA LYS A 379 -5.23 -4.45 -30.59
C LYS A 379 -5.64 -3.76 -29.27
N LYS A 380 -5.38 -4.38 -28.12
CA LYS A 380 -5.67 -3.75 -26.81
C LYS A 380 -4.86 -2.49 -26.60
N TYR A 381 -3.54 -2.53 -26.86
CA TYR A 381 -2.70 -1.35 -26.76
C TYR A 381 -3.12 -0.27 -27.77
N TYR A 382 -3.42 -0.62 -29.00
CA TYR A 382 -3.89 0.33 -30.00
C TYR A 382 -5.13 1.12 -29.52
N ASN A 383 -6.03 0.46 -28.81
CA ASN A 383 -7.26 1.04 -28.32
C ASN A 383 -7.08 1.96 -27.08
N THR A 384 -5.88 2.08 -26.51
CA THR A 384 -5.61 2.97 -25.35
C THR A 384 -5.58 4.46 -25.72
N GLY A 385 -5.57 4.80 -27.01
CA GLY A 385 -5.64 6.18 -27.48
C GLY A 385 -5.00 6.39 -28.85
N LYS A 386 -5.43 7.43 -29.56
CA LYS A 386 -5.03 7.68 -30.96
C LYS A 386 -3.50 7.80 -31.18
N LEU A 387 -2.78 8.46 -30.28
CA LEU A 387 -1.32 8.62 -30.36
C LEU A 387 -0.60 7.59 -29.47
N VAL A 388 -0.99 7.55 -28.21
CA VAL A 388 -0.38 6.67 -27.20
C VAL A 388 -0.53 5.20 -27.59
N GLY A 389 -1.69 4.79 -28.08
CA GLY A 389 -1.91 3.41 -28.54
C GLY A 389 -0.99 2.99 -29.68
N LYS A 390 -0.77 3.86 -30.67
CA LYS A 390 0.17 3.58 -31.78
C LYS A 390 1.61 3.44 -31.27
N LEU A 391 2.03 4.36 -30.38
CA LEU A 391 3.35 4.29 -29.76
C LEU A 391 3.54 2.98 -28.98
N LEU A 392 2.53 2.56 -28.22
CA LEU A 392 2.58 1.31 -27.45
C LEU A 392 2.65 0.07 -28.34
N VAL A 393 1.96 0.07 -29.47
CA VAL A 393 2.09 -1.01 -30.47
C VAL A 393 3.54 -1.10 -30.95
N ILE A 394 4.17 0.02 -31.28
CA ILE A 394 5.58 0.05 -31.71
C ILE A 394 6.49 -0.45 -30.57
N VAL A 395 6.33 0.06 -29.35
CA VAL A 395 7.12 -0.35 -28.18
C VAL A 395 6.94 -1.85 -27.90
N THR A 396 5.72 -2.38 -28.03
CA THR A 396 5.46 -3.82 -27.85
C THR A 396 6.14 -4.67 -28.91
N ILE A 397 6.12 -4.23 -30.18
CA ILE A 397 6.83 -4.94 -31.26
C ILE A 397 8.34 -4.92 -31.00
N ILE A 398 8.90 -3.78 -30.60
CA ILE A 398 10.34 -3.68 -30.23
C ILE A 398 10.66 -4.62 -29.07
N ASP A 399 9.80 -4.69 -28.05
CA ASP A 399 9.98 -5.57 -26.89
C ASP A 399 9.98 -7.07 -27.29
N ILE A 400 9.11 -7.46 -28.22
CA ILE A 400 9.07 -8.83 -28.77
C ILE A 400 10.35 -9.14 -29.57
N ILE A 401 10.79 -8.20 -30.40
CA ILE A 401 12.03 -8.34 -31.18
C ILE A 401 13.22 -8.43 -30.22
N PHE A 402 13.25 -7.61 -29.18
CA PHE A 402 14.31 -7.61 -28.19
C PHE A 402 14.34 -8.91 -27.37
N LEU A 403 13.19 -9.47 -27.01
CA LEU A 403 13.12 -10.81 -26.39
C LEU A 403 13.70 -11.88 -27.34
N SER A 404 13.38 -11.82 -28.64
CA SER A 404 13.91 -12.74 -29.63
C SER A 404 15.44 -12.62 -29.78
N TYR A 405 15.94 -11.38 -29.76
CA TYR A 405 17.39 -11.11 -29.73
C TYR A 405 18.05 -11.68 -28.47
N LEU A 406 17.46 -11.45 -27.28
CA LEU A 406 17.98 -11.96 -26.02
C LEU A 406 18.04 -13.50 -26.02
N ARG A 407 17.01 -14.17 -26.55
CA ARG A 407 16.98 -15.63 -26.69
C ARG A 407 18.03 -16.17 -27.66
N TRP A 408 18.27 -15.44 -28.73
CA TRP A 408 19.33 -15.79 -29.68
C TRP A 408 20.73 -15.58 -29.09
N PHE A 409 20.95 -14.44 -28.38
CA PHE A 409 22.24 -14.10 -27.79
C PHE A 409 22.58 -14.95 -26.56
N TYR A 410 21.61 -15.16 -25.69
CA TYR A 410 21.70 -15.96 -24.48
C TYR A 410 20.42 -16.80 -24.31
N PRO A 411 20.40 -18.03 -24.83
CA PRO A 411 19.22 -18.90 -24.80
C PRO A 411 18.68 -19.15 -23.41
N ASP A 412 17.36 -19.37 -23.31
CA ASP A 412 16.66 -19.57 -22.04
C ASP A 412 17.21 -20.79 -21.25
N GLU A 413 17.72 -21.81 -21.97
CA GLU A 413 18.30 -23.04 -21.42
C GLU A 413 19.66 -22.79 -20.72
N ASN A 414 20.37 -21.73 -21.06
CA ASN A 414 21.63 -21.36 -20.44
C ASN A 414 21.45 -20.67 -19.07
N ILE A 415 20.21 -20.26 -18.75
CA ILE A 415 19.91 -19.63 -17.48
C ILE A 415 19.79 -20.70 -16.39
N GLN A 416 20.70 -20.66 -15.44
CA GLN A 416 20.71 -21.60 -14.31
C GLN A 416 19.43 -21.49 -13.48
N LEU A 417 18.64 -22.56 -13.45
CA LEU A 417 17.41 -22.62 -12.66
C LEU A 417 17.76 -22.79 -11.16
N VAL A 418 16.95 -22.17 -10.31
CA VAL A 418 17.02 -22.40 -8.87
C VAL A 418 16.32 -23.72 -8.55
N PRO A 419 16.92 -24.61 -7.74
CA PRO A 419 16.27 -25.84 -7.27
C PRO A 419 14.94 -25.55 -6.58
N ASP A 420 13.96 -26.43 -6.72
CA ASP A 420 12.67 -26.26 -6.06
C ASP A 420 12.81 -26.39 -4.53
N HIS A 421 11.99 -25.68 -3.77
CA HIS A 421 12.09 -25.60 -2.30
C HIS A 421 11.97 -26.98 -1.60
N LYS A 422 11.41 -27.99 -2.26
CA LYS A 422 11.33 -29.37 -1.77
C LYS A 422 12.69 -30.07 -1.80
N ASP A 423 13.53 -29.72 -2.75
CA ASP A 423 14.87 -30.33 -2.91
C ASP A 423 15.89 -29.75 -1.92
N GLN A 424 15.66 -28.50 -1.44
CA GLN A 424 16.55 -27.87 -0.45
C GLN A 424 16.42 -28.46 0.97
N LYS A 425 15.27 -29.04 1.33
CA LYS A 425 15.09 -29.71 2.62
C LYS A 425 15.76 -31.09 2.70
N GLN A 426 16.23 -31.63 1.57
CA GLN A 426 17.00 -32.89 1.55
C GLN A 426 18.52 -32.67 1.57
N LEU A 427 18.99 -31.41 1.47
CA LEU A 427 20.42 -31.05 1.45
C LEU A 427 20.90 -30.39 2.75
N THR A 428 20.01 -30.19 3.73
CA THR A 428 20.33 -29.78 5.11
C THR A 428 19.92 -30.86 6.10
#